data_0b879c5f3b8f0c81cd8373d38c337a5c
#
_entry.id   0b879c5f3b8f0c81cd8373d38c337a5c
#
_cell.length_a   1.000
_cell.length_b   1.000
_cell.length_c   1.000
_cell.angle_alpha   90.00
_cell.angle_beta   90.00
_cell.angle_gamma   90.00
#
_symmetry.space_group_name_H-M   'P 1'
#
loop_
_entity.id
_entity.type
_entity.pdbx_description
1 polymer ?
#
loop_
_entity_poly.entity_id
_entity_poly.type
_entity_poly.pdbx_seq_one_letter_code
_entity_poly.pdbx_strand_id
1 'polypeptide(L)'
;MQAKVNVRRFNPDEETPKSYHQEFQVEVDENFTVLDTLIKVREEIDGSLALRCSCRASICGSCAVRVNGHGVLACKTRVSEHFSRDGSVAIEPAGNLPVIKDLVVDLNPFWDKIRAVEPYMQPSMPEPESEYLAPNDVMLHLVDVMGCIMCGACVSDCTVMEVDKNFLGPAALAKAYRFVADTRDVEDDKRLRMYNAYGGMWDCTRCGECVQACPKGVAPMERIMALREKAIETHTPAGSYDGASFGYRHSIAFEELVSHSGRLDETKLVVKTLGMFNLPKLLALVPVAMNAAFRRKMPPLLHPAIRGVGQVRRIAYHIKANKRNAAK
;
A
#
# COMPACT_ATOMS: atom_id res chain seq x y z
N MET A 1 28.62 14.37 18.23
CA MET A 1 28.53 13.06 18.89
C MET A 1 29.04 11.98 17.95
N GLN A 2 29.60 10.87 18.47
CA GLN A 2 30.01 9.73 17.64
C GLN A 2 28.82 8.84 17.35
N ALA A 3 28.54 8.60 16.05
CA ALA A 3 27.51 7.71 15.58
C ALA A 3 28.13 6.48 14.95
N LYS A 4 27.54 5.29 15.24
CA LYS A 4 27.86 4.03 14.56
C LYS A 4 26.84 3.80 13.43
N VAL A 5 27.24 4.05 12.20
CA VAL A 5 26.38 3.95 11.03
C VAL A 5 26.62 2.61 10.35
N ASN A 6 25.64 1.70 10.46
CA ASN A 6 25.71 0.38 9.88
C ASN A 6 24.97 0.38 8.53
N VAL A 7 25.73 0.41 7.44
CA VAL A 7 25.19 0.49 6.08
C VAL A 7 25.19 -0.88 5.43
N ARG A 8 24.04 -1.27 4.85
CA ARG A 8 23.98 -2.44 4.01
C ARG A 8 24.59 -2.14 2.65
N ARG A 9 25.68 -2.87 2.34
CA ARG A 9 26.46 -2.75 1.12
C ARG A 9 26.14 -3.87 0.14
N PHE A 10 26.24 -3.57 -1.13
CA PHE A 10 26.18 -4.54 -2.23
C PHE A 10 26.96 -4.01 -3.41
N ASN A 11 27.92 -4.82 -3.90
CA ASN A 11 28.68 -4.50 -5.09
C ASN A 11 28.40 -5.54 -6.18
N PRO A 12 27.79 -5.16 -7.31
CA PRO A 12 27.49 -6.08 -8.41
C PRO A 12 28.72 -6.52 -9.19
N ASP A 13 29.86 -5.80 -9.07
CA ASP A 13 31.10 -6.05 -9.82
C ASP A 13 31.95 -7.15 -9.18
N GLU A 14 31.57 -7.70 -8.05
CA GLU A 14 32.26 -8.81 -7.40
C GLU A 14 31.96 -10.15 -8.09
N GLU A 15 32.92 -11.09 -8.09
CA GLU A 15 32.75 -12.43 -8.69
C GLU A 15 31.53 -13.19 -8.10
N THR A 16 31.25 -13.00 -6.81
CA THR A 16 30.09 -13.56 -6.09
C THR A 16 29.38 -12.49 -5.29
N PRO A 17 28.54 -11.65 -5.96
CA PRO A 17 27.92 -10.50 -5.30
C PRO A 17 27.05 -10.93 -4.10
N LYS A 18 27.35 -10.43 -2.92
CA LYS A 18 26.56 -10.67 -1.70
C LYS A 18 26.36 -9.36 -0.95
N SER A 19 25.19 -9.21 -0.35
CA SER A 19 24.96 -8.11 0.58
C SER A 19 25.69 -8.38 1.90
N TYR A 20 26.35 -7.34 2.42
CA TYR A 20 27.02 -7.35 3.72
C TYR A 20 26.73 -6.06 4.47
N HIS A 21 27.00 -6.03 5.76
CA HIS A 21 26.89 -4.82 6.57
C HIS A 21 28.27 -4.27 6.85
N GLN A 22 28.44 -2.95 6.67
CA GLN A 22 29.66 -2.24 6.98
C GLN A 22 29.38 -1.14 8.01
N GLU A 23 30.10 -1.17 9.11
CA GLU A 23 30.01 -0.15 10.16
C GLU A 23 30.98 0.99 9.88
N PHE A 24 30.48 2.22 9.96
CA PHE A 24 31.26 3.45 9.91
C PHE A 24 31.09 4.21 11.22
N GLN A 25 32.20 4.71 11.75
CA GLN A 25 32.19 5.62 12.89
C GLN A 25 32.29 7.05 12.36
N VAL A 26 31.25 7.82 12.61
CA VAL A 26 31.11 9.17 12.04
C VAL A 26 30.83 10.17 13.15
N GLU A 27 31.55 11.25 13.18
CA GLU A 27 31.21 12.38 14.01
C GLU A 27 30.06 13.16 13.39
N VAL A 28 28.92 13.24 14.08
CA VAL A 28 27.70 13.91 13.60
C VAL A 28 27.29 15.03 14.54
N ASP A 29 26.73 16.07 13.97
CA ASP A 29 26.02 17.11 14.69
C ASP A 29 24.59 16.67 15.04
N GLU A 30 23.99 17.26 16.04
CA GLU A 30 22.61 16.95 16.49
C GLU A 30 21.58 17.15 15.36
N ASN A 31 21.82 18.09 14.47
CA ASN A 31 20.94 18.44 13.36
C ASN A 31 21.23 17.67 12.07
N PHE A 32 22.25 16.82 12.03
CA PHE A 32 22.55 16.06 10.84
C PHE A 32 21.38 15.17 10.44
N THR A 33 21.06 15.24 9.16
CA THR A 33 20.15 14.28 8.55
C THR A 33 20.89 12.96 8.25
N VAL A 34 20.15 11.91 8.05
CA VAL A 34 20.68 10.63 7.54
C VAL A 34 21.48 10.86 6.24
N LEU A 35 21.01 11.77 5.38
CA LEU A 35 21.71 12.10 4.14
C LEU A 35 23.05 12.80 4.39
N ASP A 36 23.11 13.77 5.30
CA ASP A 36 24.35 14.47 5.65
C ASP A 36 25.39 13.50 6.19
N THR A 37 24.93 12.56 7.04
CA THR A 37 25.79 11.50 7.58
C THR A 37 26.34 10.58 6.48
N LEU A 38 25.48 10.15 5.54
CA LEU A 38 25.91 9.30 4.41
C LEU A 38 26.85 10.04 3.45
N ILE A 39 26.62 11.33 3.23
CA ILE A 39 27.51 12.15 2.41
C ILE A 39 28.88 12.28 3.09
N LYS A 40 28.91 12.51 4.41
CA LYS A 40 30.16 12.57 5.16
C LYS A 40 30.92 11.24 5.11
N VAL A 41 30.24 10.11 5.25
CA VAL A 41 30.85 8.78 5.04
C VAL A 41 31.49 8.69 3.66
N ARG A 42 30.78 9.07 2.60
CA ARG A 42 31.24 8.98 1.23
C ARG A 42 32.42 9.92 0.93
N GLU A 43 32.40 11.11 1.49
CA GLU A 43 33.42 12.13 1.16
C GLU A 43 34.68 12.00 2.01
N GLU A 44 34.56 11.54 3.26
CA GLU A 44 35.68 11.53 4.21
C GLU A 44 36.21 10.12 4.54
N ILE A 45 35.40 9.05 4.37
CA ILE A 45 35.76 7.70 4.84
C ILE A 45 35.83 6.70 3.69
N ASP A 46 34.76 6.57 2.89
CA ASP A 46 34.64 5.56 1.84
C ASP A 46 33.92 6.10 0.60
N GLY A 47 34.70 6.59 -0.36
CA GLY A 47 34.20 7.14 -1.62
C GLY A 47 33.47 6.14 -2.52
N SER A 48 33.53 4.83 -2.22
CA SER A 48 32.83 3.80 -2.98
C SER A 48 31.34 3.69 -2.64
N LEU A 49 30.86 4.33 -1.54
CA LEU A 49 29.48 4.28 -1.10
C LEU A 49 28.54 4.90 -2.13
N ALA A 50 27.69 4.06 -2.73
CA ALA A 50 26.71 4.48 -3.71
C ALA A 50 25.38 4.89 -3.04
N LEU A 51 24.95 6.12 -3.29
CA LEU A 51 23.66 6.66 -2.81
C LEU A 51 23.07 7.65 -3.81
N ARG A 52 21.76 7.82 -3.81
CA ARG A 52 21.06 8.85 -4.60
C ARG A 52 20.67 10.04 -3.75
N CYS A 53 21.00 11.22 -4.21
CA CYS A 53 20.50 12.47 -3.65
C CYS A 53 20.46 13.57 -4.71
N SER A 54 19.56 14.54 -4.55
CA SER A 54 19.46 15.68 -5.45
C SER A 54 19.04 16.95 -4.70
N CYS A 55 17.74 17.17 -4.45
CA CYS A 55 17.22 18.44 -3.93
C CYS A 55 17.61 18.75 -2.48
N ARG A 56 17.90 17.78 -1.64
CA ARG A 56 18.15 17.88 -0.19
C ARG A 56 17.04 18.60 0.59
N ALA A 57 15.83 18.71 0.02
CA ALA A 57 14.72 19.51 0.53
C ALA A 57 13.40 18.72 0.57
N SER A 58 13.44 17.39 0.63
CA SER A 58 12.26 16.53 0.69
C SER A 58 11.25 16.69 -0.47
N ILE A 59 11.75 17.03 -1.68
CA ILE A 59 10.90 17.30 -2.86
C ILE A 59 11.09 16.25 -3.97
N CYS A 60 12.33 15.87 -4.30
CA CYS A 60 12.59 15.02 -5.46
C CYS A 60 12.38 13.50 -5.20
N GLY A 61 12.33 13.07 -3.94
CA GLY A 61 12.14 11.67 -3.57
C GLY A 61 13.34 10.74 -3.77
N SER A 62 14.45 11.20 -4.40
CA SER A 62 15.55 10.34 -4.82
C SER A 62 16.35 9.71 -3.67
N CYS A 63 16.32 10.29 -2.48
CA CYS A 63 17.07 9.83 -1.31
C CYS A 63 16.29 8.87 -0.40
N ALA A 64 15.30 8.16 -0.93
CA ALA A 64 14.55 7.18 -0.16
C ALA A 64 15.43 5.98 0.21
N VAL A 65 15.47 5.65 1.51
CA VAL A 65 16.22 4.53 2.10
C VAL A 65 15.40 3.93 3.24
N ARG A 66 15.83 2.81 3.80
CA ARG A 66 15.34 2.32 5.10
C ARG A 66 16.29 2.71 6.21
N VAL A 67 15.74 3.21 7.29
CA VAL A 67 16.46 3.46 8.55
C VAL A 67 15.82 2.61 9.64
N ASN A 68 16.60 1.74 10.25
CA ASN A 68 16.13 0.76 11.23
C ASN A 68 14.90 -0.05 10.71
N GLY A 69 14.90 -0.41 9.43
CA GLY A 69 13.82 -1.17 8.80
C GLY A 69 12.65 -0.35 8.26
N HIS A 70 12.59 0.97 8.48
CA HIS A 70 11.50 1.84 8.05
C HIS A 70 11.90 2.75 6.89
N GLY A 71 11.05 2.83 5.89
CA GLY A 71 11.24 3.68 4.71
C GLY A 71 11.13 5.17 5.04
N VAL A 72 12.18 5.92 4.72
CA VAL A 72 12.25 7.36 4.98
C VAL A 72 12.91 8.11 3.83
N LEU A 73 12.81 9.45 3.82
CA LEU A 73 13.66 10.30 3.01
C LEU A 73 14.91 10.70 3.82
N ALA A 74 16.08 10.26 3.41
CA ALA A 74 17.33 10.52 4.13
C ALA A 74 17.58 12.02 4.38
N CYS A 75 17.18 12.90 3.46
CA CYS A 75 17.37 14.36 3.59
C CYS A 75 16.38 15.05 4.54
N LYS A 76 15.35 14.35 5.04
CA LYS A 76 14.37 14.90 5.98
C LYS A 76 14.54 14.32 7.39
N THR A 77 15.12 13.15 7.50
CA THR A 77 15.18 12.36 8.72
C THR A 77 16.45 12.68 9.49
N ARG A 78 16.33 13.15 10.72
CA ARG A 78 17.47 13.39 11.60
C ARG A 78 18.05 12.05 12.07
N VAL A 79 19.36 11.90 11.95
CA VAL A 79 20.02 10.63 12.34
C VAL A 79 19.93 10.40 13.86
N SER A 80 19.99 11.48 14.66
CA SER A 80 19.95 11.41 16.12
C SER A 80 18.63 10.83 16.67
N GLU A 81 17.52 10.99 15.96
CA GLU A 81 16.21 10.46 16.36
C GLU A 81 16.09 8.94 16.16
N HIS A 82 17.06 8.32 15.46
CA HIS A 82 17.04 6.90 15.11
C HIS A 82 18.17 6.09 15.77
N PHE A 83 18.94 6.66 16.66
CA PHE A 83 19.98 5.92 17.35
C PHE A 83 19.38 4.85 18.29
N SER A 84 19.92 3.65 18.19
CA SER A 84 19.74 2.59 19.20
C SER A 84 20.44 2.99 20.51
N ARG A 85 20.23 2.22 21.57
CA ARG A 85 20.83 2.49 22.90
C ARG A 85 22.35 2.54 22.89
N ASP A 86 23.00 1.87 21.96
CA ASP A 86 24.46 1.82 21.78
C ASP A 86 25.01 2.87 20.80
N GLY A 87 24.15 3.82 20.36
CA GLY A 87 24.49 4.85 19.40
C GLY A 87 24.60 4.38 17.94
N SER A 88 24.07 3.19 17.64
CA SER A 88 24.05 2.66 16.28
C SER A 88 22.78 3.02 15.51
N VAL A 89 22.88 3.11 14.19
CA VAL A 89 21.76 3.26 13.24
C VAL A 89 22.01 2.36 12.03
N ALA A 90 21.01 1.57 11.64
CA ALA A 90 21.07 0.73 10.46
C ALA A 90 20.45 1.46 9.27
N ILE A 91 21.18 1.49 8.15
CA ILE A 91 20.73 2.11 6.89
C ILE A 91 20.81 1.08 5.76
N GLU A 92 19.68 0.87 5.11
CA GLU A 92 19.50 -0.12 4.05
C GLU A 92 18.87 0.50 2.81
N PRO A 93 19.05 -0.10 1.61
CA PRO A 93 18.33 0.34 0.41
C PRO A 93 16.82 0.23 0.61
N ALA A 94 16.06 1.01 -0.17
CA ALA A 94 14.61 0.91 -0.19
C ALA A 94 14.17 -0.53 -0.49
N GLY A 95 13.26 -1.07 0.31
CA GLY A 95 12.77 -2.45 0.19
C GLY A 95 11.89 -2.67 -1.04
N ASN A 96 11.62 -3.93 -1.35
CA ASN A 96 10.76 -4.36 -2.46
C ASN A 96 11.24 -4.00 -3.87
N LEU A 97 12.42 -3.39 -3.99
CA LEU A 97 13.04 -2.99 -5.25
C LEU A 97 14.40 -3.70 -5.39
N PRO A 98 14.81 -4.09 -6.62
CA PRO A 98 16.12 -4.67 -6.86
C PRO A 98 17.23 -3.70 -6.51
N VAL A 99 18.26 -4.17 -5.81
CA VAL A 99 19.44 -3.35 -5.50
C VAL A 99 20.39 -3.34 -6.69
N ILE A 100 20.83 -2.15 -7.12
CA ILE A 100 21.85 -1.96 -8.15
C ILE A 100 23.24 -1.94 -7.50
N LYS A 101 23.44 -1.06 -6.53
CA LYS A 101 24.67 -0.94 -5.75
C LYS A 101 24.37 -0.23 -4.42
N ASP A 102 24.80 -0.82 -3.32
CA ASP A 102 24.63 -0.28 -1.97
C ASP A 102 23.20 0.19 -1.67
N LEU A 103 22.98 1.51 -1.55
CA LEU A 103 21.68 2.13 -1.29
C LEU A 103 20.90 2.50 -2.57
N VAL A 104 21.47 2.22 -3.74
CA VAL A 104 20.87 2.52 -5.04
C VAL A 104 20.03 1.34 -5.53
N VAL A 105 18.76 1.57 -5.78
CA VAL A 105 17.80 0.56 -6.25
C VAL A 105 17.34 0.84 -7.69
N ASP A 106 16.89 -0.22 -8.39
CA ASP A 106 16.21 -0.10 -9.67
C ASP A 106 14.76 0.33 -9.47
N LEU A 107 14.39 1.46 -10.05
CA LEU A 107 13.04 2.01 -10.01
C LEU A 107 12.16 1.59 -11.18
N ASN A 108 12.66 0.82 -12.16
CA ASN A 108 11.86 0.38 -13.30
C ASN A 108 10.60 -0.40 -12.86
N PRO A 109 10.68 -1.39 -11.95
CA PRO A 109 9.49 -2.10 -11.48
C PRO A 109 8.46 -1.19 -10.79
N PHE A 110 8.92 -0.15 -10.12
CA PHE A 110 8.05 0.87 -9.54
C PHE A 110 7.31 1.65 -10.63
N TRP A 111 8.02 2.14 -11.64
CA TRP A 111 7.43 2.91 -12.72
C TRP A 111 6.49 2.09 -13.60
N ASP A 112 6.79 0.80 -13.80
CA ASP A 112 5.91 -0.10 -14.55
C ASP A 112 4.54 -0.24 -13.87
N LYS A 113 4.50 -0.36 -12.54
CA LYS A 113 3.25 -0.39 -11.78
C LYS A 113 2.50 0.95 -11.81
N ILE A 114 3.24 2.06 -11.81
CA ILE A 114 2.63 3.38 -11.97
C ILE A 114 2.01 3.53 -13.37
N ARG A 115 2.69 3.09 -14.43
CA ARG A 115 2.16 3.13 -15.81
C ARG A 115 0.94 2.22 -15.98
N ALA A 116 0.94 1.06 -15.31
CA ALA A 116 -0.15 0.09 -15.37
C ALA A 116 -1.50 0.64 -14.88
N VAL A 117 -1.53 1.71 -14.10
CA VAL A 117 -2.77 2.34 -13.65
C VAL A 117 -3.24 3.49 -14.54
N GLU A 118 -2.62 3.67 -15.72
CA GLU A 118 -2.96 4.75 -16.68
C GLU A 118 -3.02 6.13 -15.99
N PRO A 119 -1.89 6.67 -15.47
CA PRO A 119 -1.87 7.82 -14.57
C PRO A 119 -2.00 9.16 -15.31
N TYR A 120 -2.99 9.31 -16.15
CA TYR A 120 -3.33 10.51 -16.91
C TYR A 120 -4.84 10.69 -16.98
N MET A 121 -5.28 11.95 -17.12
CA MET A 121 -6.68 12.32 -17.22
C MET A 121 -7.29 11.80 -18.53
N GLN A 122 -8.48 11.22 -18.45
CA GLN A 122 -9.30 10.81 -19.59
C GLN A 122 -10.63 11.57 -19.51
N PRO A 123 -10.67 12.81 -20.03
CA PRO A 123 -11.85 13.66 -19.92
C PRO A 123 -12.95 13.27 -20.91
N SER A 124 -14.15 13.79 -20.69
CA SER A 124 -15.27 13.60 -21.62
C SER A 124 -15.01 14.22 -22.98
N MET A 125 -15.55 13.58 -24.01
CA MET A 125 -15.54 14.11 -25.38
C MET A 125 -16.99 14.34 -25.84
N PRO A 126 -17.31 15.40 -26.61
CA PRO A 126 -16.39 16.45 -27.07
C PRO A 126 -15.87 17.34 -25.93
N GLU A 127 -14.74 18.00 -26.17
CA GLU A 127 -14.22 19.00 -25.22
C GLU A 127 -15.24 20.13 -24.99
N PRO A 128 -15.32 20.65 -23.76
CA PRO A 128 -16.17 21.79 -23.46
C PRO A 128 -15.68 23.05 -24.22
N GLU A 129 -16.59 24.01 -24.48
CA GLU A 129 -16.23 25.26 -25.14
C GLU A 129 -15.22 26.12 -24.35
N SER A 130 -15.14 25.88 -23.04
CA SER A 130 -14.18 26.54 -22.13
C SER A 130 -13.32 25.54 -21.38
N GLU A 131 -13.18 25.69 -20.09
CA GLU A 131 -12.35 24.81 -19.23
C GLU A 131 -13.16 23.68 -18.59
N TYR A 132 -12.48 22.57 -18.26
CA TYR A 132 -13.05 21.50 -17.45
C TYR A 132 -13.19 21.97 -15.99
N LEU A 133 -14.41 22.06 -15.51
CA LEU A 133 -14.70 22.49 -14.15
C LEU A 133 -14.63 21.32 -13.18
N ALA A 134 -14.02 21.56 -12.02
CA ALA A 134 -14.04 20.65 -10.90
C ALA A 134 -14.54 21.38 -9.64
N PRO A 135 -15.53 20.82 -8.91
CA PRO A 135 -15.98 21.40 -7.65
C PRO A 135 -14.84 21.49 -6.64
N ASN A 136 -14.85 22.57 -5.83
CA ASN A 136 -13.76 22.83 -4.89
C ASN A 136 -13.63 21.75 -3.81
N ASP A 137 -14.74 21.19 -3.34
CA ASP A 137 -14.77 20.09 -2.38
C ASP A 137 -14.09 18.84 -2.92
N VAL A 138 -14.34 18.48 -4.19
CA VAL A 138 -13.64 17.37 -4.86
C VAL A 138 -12.14 17.64 -4.93
N MET A 139 -11.74 18.87 -5.29
CA MET A 139 -10.33 19.22 -5.35
C MET A 139 -9.64 19.17 -3.98
N LEU A 140 -10.32 19.58 -2.91
CA LEU A 140 -9.80 19.47 -1.54
C LEU A 140 -9.55 18.02 -1.13
N HIS A 141 -10.40 17.08 -1.53
CA HIS A 141 -10.16 15.64 -1.28
C HIS A 141 -8.96 15.08 -2.05
N LEU A 142 -8.57 15.71 -3.15
CA LEU A 142 -7.44 15.29 -3.98
C LEU A 142 -6.11 15.91 -3.59
N VAL A 143 -6.09 16.97 -2.77
CA VAL A 143 -4.86 17.72 -2.40
C VAL A 143 -3.77 16.80 -1.89
N ASP A 144 -4.07 15.94 -0.91
CA ASP A 144 -3.07 15.06 -0.29
C ASP A 144 -2.50 14.05 -1.29
N VAL A 145 -3.35 13.43 -2.11
CA VAL A 145 -2.89 12.44 -3.09
C VAL A 145 -2.10 13.07 -4.23
N MET A 146 -2.40 14.32 -4.59
CA MET A 146 -1.61 15.09 -5.56
C MET A 146 -0.23 15.48 -5.02
N GLY A 147 -0.08 15.59 -3.71
CA GLY A 147 1.21 15.83 -3.04
C GLY A 147 2.23 14.70 -3.16
N CYS A 148 1.89 13.58 -3.79
CA CYS A 148 2.79 12.44 -3.98
C CYS A 148 4.00 12.82 -4.84
N ILE A 149 5.21 12.66 -4.28
CA ILE A 149 6.51 12.92 -4.95
C ILE A 149 7.15 11.68 -5.57
N MET A 150 6.44 10.56 -5.62
CA MET A 150 6.89 9.30 -6.25
C MET A 150 8.20 8.74 -5.68
N CYS A 151 8.46 8.94 -4.38
CA CYS A 151 9.70 8.55 -3.71
C CYS A 151 9.85 7.03 -3.47
N GLY A 152 8.74 6.27 -3.51
CA GLY A 152 8.78 4.81 -3.30
C GLY A 152 8.85 4.36 -1.82
N ALA A 153 8.90 5.26 -0.82
CA ALA A 153 8.98 4.87 0.59
C ALA A 153 7.80 3.95 1.02
N CYS A 154 6.59 4.22 0.55
CA CYS A 154 5.43 3.38 0.79
C CYS A 154 5.51 1.99 0.13
N VAL A 155 6.22 1.88 -1.00
CA VAL A 155 6.52 0.60 -1.68
C VAL A 155 7.58 -0.16 -0.91
N SER A 156 8.62 0.55 -0.44
CA SER A 156 9.67 -0.02 0.41
C SER A 156 9.11 -0.83 1.57
N ASP A 157 8.11 -0.30 2.26
CA ASP A 157 7.58 -0.90 3.49
C ASP A 157 6.29 -1.72 3.28
N CYS A 158 5.92 -1.97 2.04
CA CYS A 158 4.73 -2.75 1.74
C CYS A 158 4.95 -4.25 1.99
N THR A 159 4.33 -4.79 3.03
CA THR A 159 4.42 -6.21 3.40
C THR A 159 3.81 -7.14 2.35
N VAL A 160 2.79 -6.68 1.61
CA VAL A 160 2.20 -7.48 0.52
C VAL A 160 3.16 -7.61 -0.64
N MET A 161 3.85 -6.54 -1.04
CA MET A 161 4.82 -6.59 -2.15
C MET A 161 6.07 -7.40 -1.80
N GLU A 162 6.35 -7.61 -0.53
CA GLU A 162 7.41 -8.51 -0.08
C GLU A 162 7.09 -9.97 -0.42
N VAL A 163 5.81 -10.35 -0.32
CA VAL A 163 5.33 -11.72 -0.57
C VAL A 163 4.87 -11.91 -2.02
N ASP A 164 4.13 -10.93 -2.57
CA ASP A 164 3.58 -11.00 -3.93
C ASP A 164 3.99 -9.78 -4.77
N LYS A 165 4.90 -10.03 -5.71
CA LYS A 165 5.40 -9.01 -6.63
C LYS A 165 4.38 -8.58 -7.70
N ASN A 166 3.26 -9.31 -7.86
CA ASN A 166 2.20 -8.92 -8.80
C ASN A 166 1.32 -7.80 -8.24
N PHE A 167 1.30 -7.61 -6.91
CA PHE A 167 0.54 -6.53 -6.31
C PHE A 167 0.97 -5.17 -6.89
N LEU A 168 0.02 -4.37 -7.37
CA LEU A 168 0.25 -3.03 -7.92
C LEU A 168 0.97 -2.11 -6.92
N GLY A 169 0.68 -2.29 -5.65
CA GLY A 169 1.35 -1.56 -4.59
C GLY A 169 0.68 -0.24 -4.22
N PRO A 170 1.08 0.31 -3.07
CA PRO A 170 0.42 1.48 -2.48
C PRO A 170 0.58 2.75 -3.32
N ALA A 171 1.73 2.96 -3.96
CA ALA A 171 1.96 4.17 -4.77
C ALA A 171 1.09 4.19 -6.02
N ALA A 172 1.02 3.06 -6.76
CA ALA A 172 0.23 2.94 -7.97
C ALA A 172 -1.27 3.09 -7.66
N LEU A 173 -1.76 2.41 -6.63
CA LEU A 173 -3.17 2.48 -6.25
C LEU A 173 -3.57 3.86 -5.68
N ALA A 174 -2.69 4.54 -4.94
CA ALA A 174 -2.94 5.93 -4.56
C ALA A 174 -3.00 6.85 -5.79
N LYS A 175 -2.12 6.64 -6.76
CA LYS A 175 -2.18 7.37 -8.04
C LYS A 175 -3.45 7.04 -8.82
N ALA A 176 -3.90 5.80 -8.83
CA ALA A 176 -5.17 5.37 -9.42
C ALA A 176 -6.37 6.11 -8.81
N TYR A 177 -6.41 6.20 -7.47
CA TYR A 177 -7.45 6.94 -6.75
C TYR A 177 -7.56 8.40 -7.20
N ARG A 178 -6.43 9.05 -7.45
CA ARG A 178 -6.40 10.44 -7.91
C ARG A 178 -7.28 10.66 -9.15
N PHE A 179 -7.35 9.70 -10.07
CA PHE A 179 -8.15 9.80 -11.29
C PHE A 179 -9.59 9.33 -11.07
N VAL A 180 -9.80 8.23 -10.37
CA VAL A 180 -11.15 7.73 -10.05
C VAL A 180 -11.96 8.72 -9.18
N ALA A 181 -11.31 9.55 -8.39
CA ALA A 181 -11.98 10.55 -7.57
C ALA A 181 -12.07 11.94 -8.22
N ASP A 182 -11.51 12.13 -9.42
CA ASP A 182 -11.58 13.40 -10.15
C ASP A 182 -12.78 13.42 -11.09
N THR A 183 -13.73 14.31 -10.85
CA THR A 183 -14.97 14.41 -11.62
C THR A 183 -14.78 14.77 -13.10
N ARG A 184 -13.57 15.14 -13.49
CA ARG A 184 -13.22 15.44 -14.89
C ARG A 184 -12.77 14.20 -15.67
N ASP A 185 -12.42 13.11 -14.98
CA ASP A 185 -12.12 11.81 -15.58
C ASP A 185 -13.44 11.03 -15.73
N VAL A 186 -13.66 10.41 -16.88
CA VAL A 186 -14.92 9.70 -17.16
C VAL A 186 -14.75 8.18 -17.26
N GLU A 187 -13.53 7.68 -17.03
CA GLU A 187 -13.21 6.27 -17.19
C GLU A 187 -13.22 5.50 -15.86
N ASP A 188 -13.96 5.96 -14.86
CA ASP A 188 -14.03 5.37 -13.52
C ASP A 188 -14.33 3.87 -13.56
N ASP A 189 -15.34 3.47 -14.31
CA ASP A 189 -15.76 2.06 -14.42
C ASP A 189 -14.70 1.17 -15.04
N LYS A 190 -14.01 1.64 -16.09
CA LYS A 190 -12.91 0.94 -16.74
C LYS A 190 -11.75 0.78 -15.74
N ARG A 191 -11.39 1.86 -15.07
CA ARG A 191 -10.31 1.89 -14.07
C ARG A 191 -10.60 0.96 -12.91
N LEU A 192 -11.78 1.03 -12.32
CA LEU A 192 -12.19 0.18 -11.21
C LEU A 192 -12.19 -1.30 -11.59
N ARG A 193 -12.63 -1.67 -12.80
CA ARG A 193 -12.55 -3.06 -13.30
C ARG A 193 -11.10 -3.53 -13.41
N MET A 194 -10.19 -2.70 -13.89
CA MET A 194 -8.77 -3.03 -14.00
C MET A 194 -8.15 -3.26 -12.60
N TYR A 195 -8.47 -2.40 -11.61
CA TYR A 195 -7.93 -2.53 -10.25
C TYR A 195 -8.64 -3.61 -9.43
N ASN A 196 -9.75 -4.15 -9.90
CA ASN A 196 -10.50 -5.22 -9.28
C ASN A 196 -9.89 -6.62 -9.56
N ALA A 197 -8.92 -6.73 -10.48
CA ALA A 197 -8.23 -7.96 -10.83
C ALA A 197 -7.22 -8.39 -9.73
N TYR A 198 -6.67 -9.61 -9.87
CA TYR A 198 -5.55 -10.09 -9.06
C TYR A 198 -4.35 -9.13 -9.16
N GLY A 199 -3.67 -8.91 -8.06
CA GLY A 199 -2.63 -7.88 -7.94
C GLY A 199 -3.18 -6.47 -7.70
N GLY A 200 -4.50 -6.29 -7.72
CA GLY A 200 -5.16 -5.00 -7.59
C GLY A 200 -5.50 -4.61 -6.15
N MET A 201 -6.51 -3.75 -6.00
CA MET A 201 -6.82 -3.09 -4.73
C MET A 201 -7.22 -4.05 -3.58
N TRP A 202 -7.71 -5.27 -3.90
CA TRP A 202 -8.18 -6.22 -2.89
C TRP A 202 -7.06 -6.96 -2.18
N ASP A 203 -5.85 -6.99 -2.74
CA ASP A 203 -4.71 -7.70 -2.15
C ASP A 203 -4.04 -6.90 -1.02
N CYS A 204 -4.39 -5.63 -0.85
CA CYS A 204 -3.94 -4.83 0.29
C CYS A 204 -4.44 -5.40 1.62
N THR A 205 -3.53 -5.72 2.55
CA THR A 205 -3.83 -6.28 3.88
C THR A 205 -4.20 -5.24 4.93
N ARG A 206 -4.17 -3.94 4.59
CA ARG A 206 -4.48 -2.82 5.50
C ARG A 206 -3.52 -2.72 6.71
N CYS A 207 -2.26 -3.09 6.54
CA CYS A 207 -1.27 -3.05 7.64
C CYS A 207 -0.92 -1.63 8.12
N GLY A 208 -1.10 -0.59 7.27
CA GLY A 208 -0.81 0.79 7.64
C GLY A 208 0.62 1.25 7.38
N GLU A 209 1.57 0.35 7.10
CA GLU A 209 2.99 0.67 6.93
C GLU A 209 3.23 1.77 5.89
N CYS A 210 2.53 1.70 4.76
CA CYS A 210 2.64 2.71 3.70
C CYS A 210 2.12 4.10 4.10
N VAL A 211 1.26 4.20 5.12
CA VAL A 211 0.79 5.49 5.67
C VAL A 211 1.89 6.11 6.53
N GLN A 212 2.51 5.29 7.40
CA GLN A 212 3.59 5.73 8.28
C GLN A 212 4.83 6.13 7.50
N ALA A 213 5.20 5.35 6.47
CA ALA A 213 6.36 5.62 5.62
C ALA A 213 6.18 6.84 4.71
N CYS A 214 4.96 7.38 4.53
CA CYS A 214 4.72 8.45 3.57
C CYS A 214 5.18 9.83 4.09
N PRO A 215 6.26 10.43 3.53
CA PRO A 215 6.76 11.73 3.99
C PRO A 215 5.87 12.92 3.60
N LYS A 216 4.83 12.69 2.79
CA LYS A 216 3.95 13.71 2.21
C LYS A 216 2.48 13.59 2.66
N GLY A 217 2.15 12.67 3.57
CA GLY A 217 0.79 12.53 4.08
C GLY A 217 -0.25 12.03 3.06
N VAL A 218 0.19 11.36 1.99
CA VAL A 218 -0.72 10.82 0.95
C VAL A 218 -1.70 9.80 1.52
N ALA A 219 -1.33 9.11 2.61
CA ALA A 219 -2.09 8.03 3.22
C ALA A 219 -2.52 6.93 2.21
N PRO A 220 -1.59 6.23 1.55
CA PRO A 220 -1.91 5.35 0.42
C PRO A 220 -2.93 4.26 0.75
N MET A 221 -2.87 3.66 1.96
CA MET A 221 -3.86 2.65 2.39
C MET A 221 -5.28 3.22 2.38
N GLU A 222 -5.47 4.45 2.86
CA GLU A 222 -6.79 5.09 2.88
C GLU A 222 -7.33 5.31 1.46
N ARG A 223 -6.46 5.67 0.52
CA ARG A 223 -6.82 5.81 -0.90
C ARG A 223 -7.22 4.47 -1.51
N ILE A 224 -6.54 3.38 -1.15
CA ILE A 224 -6.94 2.03 -1.55
C ILE A 224 -8.31 1.66 -0.96
N MET A 225 -8.58 2.02 0.29
CA MET A 225 -9.90 1.78 0.90
C MET A 225 -11.00 2.56 0.19
N ALA A 226 -10.74 3.82 -0.19
CA ALA A 226 -11.68 4.62 -0.96
C ALA A 226 -11.94 4.03 -2.36
N LEU A 227 -10.92 3.48 -3.05
CA LEU A 227 -11.12 2.72 -4.29
C LEU A 227 -12.03 1.50 -4.09
N ARG A 228 -11.83 0.75 -3.01
CA ARG A 228 -12.70 -0.41 -2.68
C ARG A 228 -14.14 0.03 -2.43
N GLU A 229 -14.33 1.12 -1.70
CA GLU A 229 -15.66 1.67 -1.43
C GLU A 229 -16.35 2.07 -2.73
N LYS A 230 -15.65 2.80 -3.60
CA LYS A 230 -16.17 3.20 -4.91
C LYS A 230 -16.53 1.97 -5.78
N ALA A 231 -15.67 0.93 -5.79
CA ALA A 231 -15.96 -0.31 -6.51
C ALA A 231 -17.17 -1.06 -5.95
N ILE A 232 -17.42 -1.02 -4.65
CA ILE A 232 -18.62 -1.59 -4.03
C ILE A 232 -19.86 -0.79 -4.45
N GLU A 233 -19.80 0.53 -4.45
CA GLU A 233 -20.91 1.41 -4.82
C GLU A 233 -21.32 1.23 -6.28
N THR A 234 -20.37 1.15 -7.20
CA THR A 234 -20.65 1.01 -8.64
C THR A 234 -21.18 -0.37 -9.02
N HIS A 235 -20.85 -1.42 -8.26
CA HIS A 235 -21.28 -2.79 -8.56
C HIS A 235 -22.52 -3.23 -7.77
N THR A 236 -22.90 -2.51 -6.73
CA THR A 236 -24.04 -2.83 -5.86
C THR A 236 -25.41 -2.72 -6.56
N PRO A 237 -25.68 -1.76 -7.47
CA PRO A 237 -26.99 -1.59 -8.08
C PRO A 237 -27.42 -2.70 -9.02
N ALA A 238 -26.50 -3.43 -9.61
CA ALA A 238 -26.79 -4.40 -10.68
C ALA A 238 -27.17 -5.81 -10.18
N GLY A 239 -27.04 -6.11 -8.90
CA GLY A 239 -27.40 -7.42 -8.32
C GLY A 239 -26.63 -8.61 -8.90
N SER A 240 -25.71 -8.38 -9.81
CA SER A 240 -24.91 -9.39 -10.50
C SER A 240 -23.53 -9.52 -9.88
N TYR A 241 -23.24 -10.72 -9.36
CA TYR A 241 -21.90 -11.12 -8.93
C TYR A 241 -21.00 -11.52 -10.10
N ASP A 242 -21.51 -11.49 -11.33
CA ASP A 242 -20.79 -11.85 -12.52
C ASP A 242 -19.71 -10.80 -12.82
N GLY A 243 -18.45 -11.21 -12.72
CA GLY A 243 -17.28 -10.35 -12.93
C GLY A 243 -16.68 -9.74 -11.66
N ALA A 244 -17.35 -9.82 -10.50
CA ALA A 244 -16.74 -9.38 -9.25
C ALA A 244 -15.55 -10.24 -8.85
N SER A 245 -14.45 -9.59 -8.46
CA SER A 245 -13.26 -10.29 -7.98
C SER A 245 -13.52 -11.08 -6.70
N PHE A 246 -12.66 -12.02 -6.40
CA PHE A 246 -12.69 -12.76 -5.14
C PHE A 246 -12.71 -11.81 -3.93
N GLY A 247 -11.86 -10.78 -3.93
CA GLY A 247 -11.76 -9.82 -2.82
C GLY A 247 -13.03 -9.00 -2.62
N TYR A 248 -13.69 -8.58 -3.71
CA TYR A 248 -14.99 -7.91 -3.65
C TYR A 248 -16.06 -8.78 -2.97
N ARG A 249 -16.25 -10.02 -3.47
CA ARG A 249 -17.20 -10.96 -2.88
C ARG A 249 -16.91 -11.27 -1.43
N HIS A 250 -15.63 -11.46 -1.10
CA HIS A 250 -15.18 -11.67 0.28
C HIS A 250 -15.57 -10.50 1.19
N SER A 251 -15.34 -9.26 0.75
CA SER A 251 -15.64 -8.06 1.54
C SER A 251 -17.15 -7.90 1.79
N ILE A 252 -17.98 -8.12 0.77
CA ILE A 252 -19.45 -8.07 0.90
C ILE A 252 -19.95 -9.20 1.83
N ALA A 253 -19.47 -10.42 1.63
CA ALA A 253 -19.86 -11.55 2.46
C ALA A 253 -19.44 -11.37 3.93
N PHE A 254 -18.25 -10.82 4.16
CA PHE A 254 -17.76 -10.49 5.50
C PHE A 254 -18.67 -9.48 6.20
N GLU A 255 -18.96 -8.34 5.54
CA GLU A 255 -19.87 -7.32 6.09
C GLU A 255 -21.25 -7.89 6.40
N GLU A 256 -21.83 -8.66 5.49
CA GLU A 256 -23.15 -9.28 5.66
C GLU A 256 -23.17 -10.24 6.87
N LEU A 257 -22.20 -11.12 6.99
CA LEU A 257 -22.12 -12.09 8.08
C LEU A 257 -21.95 -11.42 9.44
N VAL A 258 -21.01 -10.46 9.52
CA VAL A 258 -20.76 -9.74 10.77
C VAL A 258 -21.92 -8.84 11.16
N SER A 259 -22.54 -8.13 10.22
CA SER A 259 -23.71 -7.29 10.51
C SER A 259 -24.93 -8.12 10.96
N HIS A 260 -25.05 -9.39 10.51
CA HIS A 260 -26.15 -10.27 10.87
C HIS A 260 -26.01 -10.88 12.27
N SER A 261 -24.82 -11.38 12.62
CA SER A 261 -24.58 -12.19 13.84
C SER A 261 -23.66 -11.53 14.87
N GLY A 262 -22.98 -10.43 14.49
CA GLY A 262 -21.91 -9.79 15.27
C GLY A 262 -20.61 -10.60 15.29
N ARG A 263 -20.55 -11.71 14.54
CA ARG A 263 -19.42 -12.64 14.48
C ARG A 263 -19.22 -13.12 13.05
N LEU A 264 -17.98 -13.35 12.67
CA LEU A 264 -17.65 -14.00 11.42
C LEU A 264 -17.99 -15.50 11.48
N ASP A 265 -18.66 -16.00 10.46
CA ASP A 265 -18.87 -17.42 10.21
C ASP A 265 -17.99 -17.81 9.02
N GLU A 266 -16.83 -18.39 9.30
CA GLU A 266 -15.80 -18.69 8.30
C GLU A 266 -16.29 -19.70 7.26
N THR A 267 -17.12 -20.66 7.67
CA THR A 267 -17.66 -21.67 6.76
C THR A 267 -18.62 -21.05 5.74
N LYS A 268 -19.51 -20.16 6.20
CA LYS A 268 -20.39 -19.42 5.30
C LYS A 268 -19.64 -18.38 4.46
N LEU A 269 -18.58 -17.78 5.01
CA LEU A 269 -17.75 -16.84 4.28
C LEU A 269 -17.11 -17.50 3.04
N VAL A 270 -16.53 -18.70 3.21
CA VAL A 270 -15.95 -19.46 2.11
C VAL A 270 -16.98 -19.74 1.01
N VAL A 271 -18.14 -20.25 1.39
CA VAL A 271 -19.21 -20.58 0.44
C VAL A 271 -19.73 -19.33 -0.29
N LYS A 272 -19.95 -18.22 0.43
CA LYS A 272 -20.42 -16.96 -0.16
C LYS A 272 -19.37 -16.33 -1.08
N THR A 273 -18.09 -16.43 -0.73
CA THR A 273 -17.00 -15.86 -1.51
C THR A 273 -16.71 -16.63 -2.79
N LEU A 274 -16.63 -17.96 -2.70
CA LEU A 274 -16.32 -18.82 -3.84
C LEU A 274 -17.54 -19.10 -4.74
N GLY A 275 -18.73 -19.02 -4.14
CA GLY A 275 -19.99 -19.46 -4.76
C GLY A 275 -20.29 -20.92 -4.45
N MET A 276 -21.53 -21.20 -4.06
CA MET A 276 -21.99 -22.54 -3.65
C MET A 276 -21.87 -23.59 -4.77
N PHE A 277 -21.97 -23.17 -6.02
CA PHE A 277 -21.90 -24.06 -7.19
C PHE A 277 -20.52 -24.15 -7.82
N ASN A 278 -19.52 -23.48 -7.27
CA ASN A 278 -18.13 -23.53 -7.78
C ASN A 278 -17.38 -24.74 -7.20
N LEU A 279 -17.84 -25.92 -7.59
CA LEU A 279 -17.34 -27.20 -7.10
C LEU A 279 -15.82 -27.35 -7.22
N PRO A 280 -15.17 -26.99 -8.35
CA PRO A 280 -13.71 -27.12 -8.48
C PRO A 280 -12.95 -26.30 -7.44
N LYS A 281 -13.36 -25.05 -7.17
CA LYS A 281 -12.70 -24.21 -6.17
C LYS A 281 -12.96 -24.68 -4.74
N LEU A 282 -14.15 -25.20 -4.46
CA LEU A 282 -14.47 -25.78 -3.16
C LEU A 282 -13.66 -27.06 -2.91
N LEU A 283 -13.53 -27.94 -3.92
CA LEU A 283 -12.72 -29.16 -3.83
C LEU A 283 -11.23 -28.85 -3.61
N ALA A 284 -10.71 -27.79 -4.22
CA ALA A 284 -9.33 -27.34 -4.01
C ALA A 284 -9.01 -26.96 -2.56
N LEU A 285 -10.01 -26.63 -1.75
CA LEU A 285 -9.85 -26.34 -0.33
C LEU A 285 -9.86 -27.58 0.57
N VAL A 286 -10.25 -28.75 0.08
CA VAL A 286 -10.35 -29.97 0.88
C VAL A 286 -9.03 -30.34 1.57
N PRO A 287 -7.85 -30.30 0.89
CA PRO A 287 -6.58 -30.60 1.57
C PRO A 287 -6.27 -29.63 2.73
N VAL A 288 -6.61 -28.35 2.55
CA VAL A 288 -6.43 -27.31 3.60
C VAL A 288 -7.36 -27.58 4.78
N ALA A 289 -8.63 -27.89 4.50
CA ALA A 289 -9.62 -28.21 5.52
C ALA A 289 -9.24 -29.48 6.31
N MET A 290 -8.76 -30.53 5.62
CA MET A 290 -8.26 -31.73 6.26
C MET A 290 -7.06 -31.44 7.17
N ASN A 291 -6.08 -30.67 6.72
CA ASN A 291 -4.94 -30.28 7.55
C ASN A 291 -5.37 -29.46 8.78
N ALA A 292 -6.31 -28.54 8.60
CA ALA A 292 -6.90 -27.80 9.72
C ALA A 292 -7.64 -28.71 10.72
N ALA A 293 -8.37 -29.72 10.21
CA ALA A 293 -9.05 -30.69 11.06
C ALA A 293 -8.06 -31.54 11.85
N PHE A 294 -7.01 -32.09 11.24
CA PHE A 294 -5.95 -32.82 11.92
C PHE A 294 -5.24 -31.98 13.00
N ARG A 295 -5.08 -30.70 12.76
CA ARG A 295 -4.47 -29.76 13.73
C ARG A 295 -5.46 -29.20 14.74
N ARG A 296 -6.71 -29.66 14.78
CA ARG A 296 -7.79 -29.14 15.63
C ARG A 296 -8.02 -27.63 15.49
N LYS A 297 -7.84 -27.11 14.28
CA LYS A 297 -8.00 -25.67 13.94
C LYS A 297 -9.23 -25.41 13.06
N MET A 298 -10.15 -26.38 12.96
CA MET A 298 -11.42 -26.15 12.27
C MET A 298 -12.29 -25.18 13.05
N PRO A 299 -12.88 -24.17 12.39
CA PRO A 299 -13.85 -23.30 13.03
C PRO A 299 -15.10 -24.12 13.47
N PRO A 300 -15.84 -23.70 14.48
CA PRO A 300 -17.08 -24.31 14.87
C PRO A 300 -18.08 -24.33 13.70
N LEU A 301 -18.87 -25.38 13.55
CA LEU A 301 -19.89 -25.45 12.50
C LEU A 301 -21.09 -24.52 12.78
N LEU A 302 -21.34 -24.22 14.06
CA LEU A 302 -22.42 -23.33 14.50
C LEU A 302 -21.83 -22.08 15.15
N HIS A 303 -22.19 -20.93 14.61
CA HIS A 303 -21.80 -19.62 15.11
C HIS A 303 -23.02 -18.87 15.64
N PRO A 304 -23.38 -19.03 16.95
CA PRO A 304 -24.49 -18.29 17.53
C PRO A 304 -24.18 -16.79 17.52
N ALA A 305 -25.22 -15.98 17.35
CA ALA A 305 -25.09 -14.52 17.43
C ALA A 305 -24.56 -14.09 18.81
N ILE A 306 -23.76 -13.00 18.82
CA ILE A 306 -23.22 -12.45 20.06
C ILE A 306 -24.31 -11.79 20.91
N ARG A 307 -24.07 -11.67 22.23
CA ARG A 307 -24.89 -10.80 23.09
C ARG A 307 -24.79 -9.36 22.58
N GLY A 308 -25.91 -8.67 22.43
CA GLY A 308 -25.93 -7.30 21.89
C GLY A 308 -25.94 -7.19 20.35
N VAL A 309 -26.16 -8.28 19.63
CA VAL A 309 -26.27 -8.28 18.15
C VAL A 309 -27.28 -7.26 17.61
N GLY A 310 -28.33 -6.96 18.38
CA GLY A 310 -29.31 -5.92 18.04
C GLY A 310 -28.68 -4.52 17.91
N GLN A 311 -27.61 -4.23 18.65
CA GLN A 311 -26.87 -2.97 18.51
C GLN A 311 -26.01 -2.97 17.23
N VAL A 312 -25.34 -4.09 16.92
CA VAL A 312 -24.57 -4.25 15.69
C VAL A 312 -25.46 -4.06 14.46
N ARG A 313 -26.65 -4.69 14.45
CA ARG A 313 -27.63 -4.54 13.35
C ARG A 313 -28.11 -3.09 13.19
N ARG A 314 -28.36 -2.39 14.29
CA ARG A 314 -28.73 -0.97 14.25
C ARG A 314 -27.62 -0.10 13.67
N ILE A 315 -26.37 -0.30 14.09
CA ILE A 315 -25.22 0.42 13.53
C ILE A 315 -25.12 0.16 12.03
N ALA A 316 -25.16 -1.10 11.60
CA ALA A 316 -25.08 -1.46 10.18
C ALA A 316 -26.24 -0.84 9.37
N TYR A 317 -27.45 -0.82 9.93
CA TYR A 317 -28.61 -0.18 9.30
C TYR A 317 -28.41 1.34 9.12
N HIS A 318 -27.96 2.04 10.16
CA HIS A 318 -27.73 3.48 10.11
C HIS A 318 -26.63 3.85 9.11
N ILE A 319 -25.54 3.08 9.05
CA ILE A 319 -24.48 3.30 8.06
C ILE A 319 -25.04 3.16 6.63
N LYS A 320 -25.83 2.11 6.36
CA LYS A 320 -26.44 1.90 5.04
C LYS A 320 -27.46 2.98 4.69
N ALA A 321 -28.25 3.43 5.65
CA ALA A 321 -29.23 4.51 5.44
C ALA A 321 -28.53 5.85 5.13
N ASN A 322 -27.47 6.18 5.86
CA ASN A 322 -26.69 7.40 5.63
C ASN A 322 -26.01 7.41 4.25
N LYS A 323 -25.44 6.27 3.84
CA LYS A 323 -24.85 6.14 2.49
C LYS A 323 -25.88 6.33 1.38
N ARG A 324 -27.10 5.78 1.53
CA ARG A 324 -28.18 5.98 0.56
C ARG A 324 -28.66 7.44 0.48
N ASN A 325 -28.63 8.15 1.59
CA ASN A 325 -29.03 9.56 1.62
C ASN A 325 -27.94 10.49 1.03
N ALA A 326 -26.66 10.12 1.20
CA ALA A 326 -25.55 10.86 0.60
C ALA A 326 -25.42 10.64 -0.93
N ALA A 327 -26.00 9.56 -1.46
CA ALA A 327 -25.99 9.24 -2.89
C ALA A 327 -27.19 9.82 -3.67
N LYS A 328 -28.13 10.50 -2.98
CA LYS A 328 -29.24 11.26 -3.56
C LYS A 328 -28.90 12.75 -3.61
#